data_dfa2a62377f2d408c9eaba4898b68f2a
#
_entry.id   dfa2a62377f2d408c9eaba4898b68f2a
#
_cell.length_a   1.000
_cell.length_b   1.000
_cell.length_c   1.000
_cell.angle_alpha   90.00
_cell.angle_beta   90.00
_cell.angle_gamma   90.00
#
_symmetry.space_group_name_H-M   'P 1'
#
loop_
_entity.id
_entity.type
_entity.pdbx_description
1 polymer ?
#
loop_
_entity_poly.entity_id
_entity_poly.type
_entity_poly.pdbx_seq_one_letter_code
_entity_poly.pdbx_strand_id
1 'polypeptide(L)'
;MWWSLLRLAVVVAAAVLVAYGLDRTAQLLARRLRVPGSTTGAPGLVRRCRRPVLALTVCLLLAVALPWIDAPPAAREGLRHLAVVLAIGSGGWLCARLAALVVEFGTRLAVHRRDPELAGRARTQAGLLGRICQAVVAVVTLGAALMTFPAVRGVGTSLLASAGLVGLVAGVAAQSTLANVFAGVQMAFGDLARIGDIVVVAGEWGTVEEITLTSVVIATWDQRRLVMPMSYFVGRPFENWSRRSRRITGTALFHLDHRAPVGLMRQEFEDFLAKCELWDGQGSALQVVDTTPTTIVVRALATAADADDAFELRCRLREHLIGYLCENHPQALPRITTADAP
;
A
#
# COMPACT_ATOMS: atom_id res chain seq x y z
N MET A 1 61.27 -0.86 14.21
CA MET A 1 60.47 -2.03 13.78
C MET A 1 59.55 -2.57 14.91
N TRP A 2 60.09 -2.86 16.10
CA TRP A 2 59.26 -3.35 17.22
C TRP A 2 58.24 -2.34 17.73
N TRP A 3 58.54 -1.05 17.79
CA TRP A 3 57.61 0.01 18.22
C TRP A 3 56.41 0.22 17.25
N SER A 4 56.62 0.06 15.94
CA SER A 4 55.54 0.16 14.96
C SER A 4 54.61 -1.06 15.02
N LEU A 5 55.12 -2.25 15.27
CA LEU A 5 54.34 -3.46 15.49
C LEU A 5 53.53 -3.36 16.79
N LEU A 6 54.11 -2.81 17.84
CA LEU A 6 53.42 -2.59 19.11
C LEU A 6 52.27 -1.58 18.95
N ARG A 7 52.47 -0.45 18.25
CA ARG A 7 51.44 0.52 17.96
C ARG A 7 50.30 -0.06 17.10
N LEU A 8 50.64 -0.87 16.09
CA LEU A 8 49.65 -1.58 15.29
C LEU A 8 48.78 -2.53 16.15
N ALA A 9 49.44 -3.31 17.02
CA ALA A 9 48.76 -4.22 17.93
C ALA A 9 47.82 -3.48 18.90
N VAL A 10 48.26 -2.35 19.44
CA VAL A 10 47.46 -1.50 20.33
C VAL A 10 46.25 -0.90 19.59
N VAL A 11 46.41 -0.42 18.34
CA VAL A 11 45.34 0.13 17.54
C VAL A 11 44.32 -0.96 17.17
N VAL A 12 44.78 -2.15 16.79
CA VAL A 12 43.89 -3.28 16.52
C VAL A 12 43.12 -3.69 17.77
N ALA A 13 43.80 -3.80 18.91
CA ALA A 13 43.18 -4.12 20.20
C ALA A 13 42.12 -3.06 20.60
N ALA A 14 42.46 -1.78 20.44
CA ALA A 14 41.53 -0.68 20.71
C ALA A 14 40.32 -0.71 19.79
N ALA A 15 40.49 -0.95 18.47
CA ALA A 15 39.41 -1.09 17.51
C ALA A 15 38.49 -2.26 17.87
N VAL A 16 39.05 -3.40 18.25
CA VAL A 16 38.27 -4.57 18.69
C VAL A 16 37.51 -4.28 19.99
N LEU A 17 38.14 -3.60 20.95
CA LEU A 17 37.51 -3.22 22.22
C LEU A 17 36.34 -2.24 22.00
N VAL A 18 36.52 -1.22 21.15
CA VAL A 18 35.48 -0.26 20.80
C VAL A 18 34.32 -0.95 20.07
N ALA A 19 34.62 -1.82 19.09
CA ALA A 19 33.62 -2.60 18.40
C ALA A 19 32.84 -3.52 19.36
N TYR A 20 33.53 -4.15 20.30
CA TYR A 20 32.90 -4.99 21.33
C TYR A 20 32.09 -4.15 22.32
N GLY A 21 32.53 -2.97 22.69
CA GLY A 21 31.79 -2.01 23.52
C GLY A 21 30.48 -1.56 22.85
N LEU A 22 30.56 -1.18 21.57
CA LEU A 22 29.39 -0.82 20.77
C LEU A 22 28.39 -1.98 20.66
N ASP A 23 28.88 -3.20 20.48
CA ASP A 23 28.03 -4.41 20.45
C ASP A 23 27.34 -4.65 21.80
N ARG A 24 28.06 -4.50 22.91
CA ARG A 24 27.51 -4.63 24.27
C ARG A 24 26.41 -3.57 24.53
N THR A 25 26.65 -2.31 24.17
CA THR A 25 25.68 -1.24 24.34
C THR A 25 24.44 -1.48 23.47
N ALA A 26 24.60 -1.91 22.21
CA ALA A 26 23.50 -2.28 21.34
C ALA A 26 22.67 -3.44 21.91
N GLN A 27 23.31 -4.45 22.50
CA GLN A 27 22.62 -5.56 23.16
C GLN A 27 21.87 -5.12 24.42
N LEU A 28 22.42 -4.23 25.22
CA LEU A 28 21.80 -3.70 26.43
C LEU A 28 20.57 -2.84 26.05
N LEU A 29 20.70 -2.01 25.01
CA LEU A 29 19.60 -1.21 24.48
C LEU A 29 18.48 -2.10 23.92
N ALA A 30 18.83 -3.12 23.16
CA ALA A 30 17.86 -4.10 22.62
C ALA A 30 17.16 -4.91 23.73
N ARG A 31 17.83 -5.12 24.88
CA ARG A 31 17.19 -5.73 26.07
C ARG A 31 16.24 -4.78 26.78
N ARG A 32 16.54 -3.48 26.84
CA ARG A 32 15.68 -2.45 27.44
C ARG A 32 14.43 -2.15 26.59
N LEU A 33 14.54 -2.25 25.25
CA LEU A 33 13.45 -2.07 24.30
C LEU A 33 12.57 -3.31 24.10
N ARG A 34 12.70 -4.34 24.96
CA ARG A 34 11.82 -5.51 24.92
C ARG A 34 10.41 -5.12 25.29
N VAL A 35 9.51 -5.15 24.29
CA VAL A 35 8.07 -5.13 24.54
C VAL A 35 7.69 -6.48 25.17
N PRO A 36 7.02 -6.50 26.33
CA PRO A 36 6.55 -7.74 26.95
C PRO A 36 5.57 -8.43 26.01
N GLY A 37 5.86 -9.71 25.65
CA GLY A 37 4.98 -10.51 24.78
C GLY A 37 5.54 -10.86 23.40
N SER A 38 6.65 -10.28 22.92
CA SER A 38 7.26 -10.65 21.64
C SER A 38 8.38 -11.68 21.83
N THR A 39 8.09 -12.96 21.64
CA THR A 39 9.07 -14.06 21.72
C THR A 39 10.12 -14.07 20.59
N THR A 40 10.02 -13.17 19.60
CA THR A 40 10.82 -13.19 18.36
C THR A 40 11.41 -11.84 17.94
N GLY A 41 11.42 -10.84 18.84
CA GLY A 41 11.86 -9.49 18.55
C GLY A 41 13.37 -9.29 18.38
N ALA A 42 13.79 -8.06 18.58
CA ALA A 42 15.13 -7.50 18.46
C ALA A 42 16.36 -8.39 18.83
N PRO A 43 16.34 -9.31 19.83
CA PRO A 43 17.53 -10.06 20.18
C PRO A 43 18.00 -11.07 19.12
N GLY A 44 17.09 -11.65 18.33
CA GLY A 44 17.47 -12.56 17.24
C GLY A 44 18.11 -11.83 16.06
N LEU A 45 17.58 -10.66 15.73
CA LEU A 45 18.09 -9.76 14.69
C LEU A 45 19.51 -9.29 15.00
N VAL A 46 19.71 -8.73 16.21
CA VAL A 46 21.00 -8.24 16.69
C VAL A 46 22.04 -9.36 16.71
N ARG A 47 21.64 -10.56 17.16
CA ARG A 47 22.56 -11.70 17.24
C ARG A 47 23.05 -12.19 15.87
N ARG A 48 22.19 -12.15 14.83
CA ARG A 48 22.53 -12.60 13.47
C ARG A 48 23.37 -11.57 12.70
N CYS A 49 23.15 -10.27 12.90
CA CYS A 49 23.94 -9.20 12.28
C CYS A 49 25.20 -8.85 13.05
N ARG A 50 25.39 -9.38 14.25
CA ARG A 50 26.52 -9.07 15.12
C ARG A 50 27.88 -9.26 14.45
N ARG A 51 28.10 -10.44 13.84
CA ARG A 51 29.39 -10.77 13.22
C ARG A 51 29.75 -9.83 12.05
N PRO A 52 28.86 -9.57 11.06
CA PRO A 52 29.20 -8.64 9.98
C PRO A 52 29.32 -7.20 10.45
N VAL A 53 28.54 -6.75 11.44
CA VAL A 53 28.66 -5.41 12.01
C VAL A 53 30.00 -5.25 12.72
N LEU A 54 30.41 -6.22 13.55
CA LEU A 54 31.72 -6.20 14.21
C LEU A 54 32.88 -6.19 13.20
N ALA A 55 32.80 -7.02 12.15
CA ALA A 55 33.78 -7.03 11.09
C ALA A 55 33.89 -5.68 10.39
N LEU A 56 32.76 -5.08 10.04
CA LEU A 56 32.71 -3.77 9.38
C LEU A 56 33.28 -2.66 10.30
N THR A 57 32.85 -2.61 11.55
CA THR A 57 33.35 -1.59 12.50
C THR A 57 34.84 -1.73 12.75
N VAL A 58 35.37 -2.95 12.89
CA VAL A 58 36.83 -3.18 13.05
C VAL A 58 37.56 -2.70 11.80
N CYS A 59 37.09 -3.05 10.58
CA CYS A 59 37.73 -2.61 9.34
C CYS A 59 37.74 -1.09 9.18
N LEU A 60 36.63 -0.41 9.52
CA LEU A 60 36.50 1.05 9.46
C LEU A 60 37.44 1.72 10.48
N LEU A 61 37.45 1.23 11.72
CA LEU A 61 38.35 1.77 12.77
C LEU A 61 39.80 1.58 12.39
N LEU A 62 40.15 0.42 11.81
CA LEU A 62 41.51 0.17 11.31
C LEU A 62 41.88 1.15 10.19
N ALA A 63 40.98 1.37 9.22
CA ALA A 63 41.20 2.31 8.13
C ALA A 63 41.42 3.75 8.61
N VAL A 64 40.67 4.18 9.66
CA VAL A 64 40.83 5.50 10.29
C VAL A 64 42.11 5.62 11.12
N ALA A 65 42.52 4.55 11.77
CA ALA A 65 43.68 4.56 12.65
C ALA A 65 45.04 4.39 11.91
N LEU A 66 45.03 3.85 10.69
CA LEU A 66 46.22 3.62 9.86
C LEU A 66 47.09 4.87 9.62
N PRO A 67 46.58 6.11 9.42
CA PRO A 67 47.41 7.30 9.29
C PRO A 67 48.28 7.63 10.51
N TRP A 68 47.87 7.16 11.68
CA TRP A 68 48.56 7.43 12.97
C TRP A 68 49.68 6.42 13.28
N ILE A 69 49.90 5.46 12.36
CA ILE A 69 50.91 4.42 12.54
C ILE A 69 52.15 4.76 11.72
N ASP A 70 53.32 4.83 12.37
CA ASP A 70 54.60 5.01 11.72
C ASP A 70 55.04 3.71 11.02
N ALA A 71 54.45 3.44 9.84
CA ALA A 71 54.80 2.29 9.02
C ALA A 71 55.44 2.76 7.70
N PRO A 72 56.25 1.95 7.02
CA PRO A 72 56.73 2.25 5.66
C PRO A 72 55.55 2.55 4.73
N PRO A 73 55.70 3.53 3.81
CA PRO A 73 54.60 3.98 2.98
C PRO A 73 53.93 2.85 2.16
N ALA A 74 54.73 1.93 1.64
CA ALA A 74 54.23 0.75 0.90
C ALA A 74 53.39 -0.19 1.79
N ALA A 75 53.82 -0.43 3.03
CA ALA A 75 53.07 -1.28 3.97
C ALA A 75 51.77 -0.60 4.42
N ARG A 76 51.79 0.73 4.65
CA ARG A 76 50.59 1.50 5.03
C ARG A 76 49.57 1.49 3.92
N GLU A 77 49.98 1.65 2.66
CA GLU A 77 49.11 1.64 1.51
C GLU A 77 48.47 0.25 1.29
N GLY A 78 49.25 -0.82 1.38
CA GLY A 78 48.75 -2.20 1.31
C GLY A 78 47.76 -2.54 2.43
N LEU A 79 48.04 -2.10 3.67
CA LEU A 79 47.17 -2.33 4.82
C LEU A 79 45.84 -1.56 4.69
N ARG A 80 45.90 -0.31 4.20
CA ARG A 80 44.73 0.52 3.92
C ARG A 80 43.85 -0.12 2.83
N HIS A 81 44.49 -0.59 1.75
CA HIS A 81 43.80 -1.27 0.67
C HIS A 81 43.10 -2.54 1.17
N LEU A 82 43.79 -3.37 1.96
CA LEU A 82 43.21 -4.57 2.57
C LEU A 82 42.03 -4.22 3.50
N ALA A 83 42.16 -3.19 4.34
CA ALA A 83 41.07 -2.75 5.21
C ALA A 83 39.85 -2.28 4.43
N VAL A 84 40.02 -1.57 3.30
CA VAL A 84 38.92 -1.14 2.41
C VAL A 84 38.24 -2.34 1.77
N VAL A 85 38.98 -3.31 1.22
CA VAL A 85 38.43 -4.52 0.61
C VAL A 85 37.63 -5.33 1.63
N LEU A 86 38.18 -5.51 2.84
CA LEU A 86 37.49 -6.19 3.93
C LEU A 86 36.26 -5.42 4.41
N ALA A 87 36.30 -4.09 4.43
CA ALA A 87 35.12 -3.26 4.74
C ALA A 87 34.02 -3.42 3.70
N ILE A 88 34.35 -3.43 2.40
CA ILE A 88 33.39 -3.70 1.31
C ILE A 88 32.78 -5.10 1.46
N GLY A 89 33.62 -6.12 1.69
CA GLY A 89 33.17 -7.51 1.88
C GLY A 89 32.27 -7.67 3.12
N SER A 90 32.63 -7.06 4.26
CA SER A 90 31.82 -7.11 5.47
C SER A 90 30.53 -6.30 5.35
N GLY A 91 30.54 -5.18 4.61
CA GLY A 91 29.35 -4.42 4.24
C GLY A 91 28.39 -5.23 3.36
N GLY A 92 28.90 -5.89 2.33
CA GLY A 92 28.13 -6.82 1.50
C GLY A 92 27.54 -7.98 2.32
N TRP A 93 28.33 -8.58 3.21
CA TRP A 93 27.84 -9.62 4.12
C TRP A 93 26.70 -9.10 5.02
N LEU A 94 26.82 -7.89 5.56
CA LEU A 94 25.78 -7.25 6.35
C LEU A 94 24.49 -7.05 5.52
N CYS A 95 24.61 -6.50 4.30
CA CYS A 95 23.48 -6.32 3.39
C CYS A 95 22.79 -7.65 3.07
N ALA A 96 23.55 -8.71 2.77
CA ALA A 96 23.01 -10.05 2.52
C ALA A 96 22.25 -10.61 3.74
N ARG A 97 22.76 -10.38 4.94
CA ARG A 97 22.09 -10.78 6.19
C ARG A 97 20.82 -9.98 6.46
N LEU A 98 20.82 -8.67 6.21
CA LEU A 98 19.64 -7.84 6.35
C LEU A 98 18.54 -8.24 5.34
N ALA A 99 18.92 -8.48 4.08
CA ALA A 99 17.99 -9.00 3.08
C ALA A 99 17.36 -10.34 3.49
N ALA A 100 18.15 -11.28 4.00
CA ALA A 100 17.65 -12.55 4.50
C ALA A 100 16.68 -12.39 5.68
N LEU A 101 16.92 -11.43 6.57
CA LEU A 101 16.05 -11.13 7.70
C LEU A 101 14.73 -10.51 7.28
N VAL A 102 14.74 -9.60 6.30
CA VAL A 102 13.49 -9.02 5.74
C VAL A 102 12.62 -10.11 5.14
N VAL A 103 13.21 -11.01 4.37
CA VAL A 103 12.51 -12.17 3.80
C VAL A 103 11.95 -13.10 4.88
N GLU A 104 12.73 -13.42 5.91
CA GLU A 104 12.28 -14.25 7.03
C GLU A 104 11.15 -13.57 7.83
N PHE A 105 11.22 -12.28 8.05
CA PHE A 105 10.16 -11.51 8.72
C PHE A 105 8.87 -11.49 7.90
N GLY A 106 8.95 -11.26 6.59
CA GLY A 106 7.81 -11.32 5.68
C GLY A 106 7.12 -12.69 5.68
N THR A 107 7.90 -13.78 5.66
CA THR A 107 7.34 -15.15 5.73
C THR A 107 6.65 -15.44 7.06
N ARG A 108 7.17 -14.93 8.17
CA ARG A 108 6.55 -15.11 9.49
C ARG A 108 5.20 -14.39 9.60
N LEU A 109 5.11 -13.15 9.08
CA LEU A 109 3.84 -12.43 9.01
C LEU A 109 2.80 -13.18 8.16
N ALA A 110 3.21 -13.74 7.04
CA ALA A 110 2.32 -14.51 6.16
C ALA A 110 1.81 -15.82 6.79
N VAL A 111 2.66 -16.51 7.57
CA VAL A 111 2.32 -17.79 8.24
C VAL A 111 1.34 -17.59 9.41
N HIS A 112 1.28 -16.42 10.04
CA HIS A 112 0.29 -16.13 11.09
C HIS A 112 -1.15 -16.00 10.57
N ARG A 113 -1.35 -15.85 9.26
CA ARG A 113 -2.66 -15.90 8.61
C ARG A 113 -2.98 -17.36 8.31
N ARG A 114 -3.86 -17.92 9.05
CA ARG A 114 -4.48 -19.22 9.31
C ARG A 114 -4.48 -20.37 8.25
N ASP A 115 -3.93 -20.22 7.03
CA ASP A 115 -3.99 -21.28 6.01
C ASP A 115 -2.63 -21.97 5.78
N PRO A 116 -2.52 -23.30 6.09
CA PRO A 116 -1.27 -24.07 5.93
C PRO A 116 -0.77 -24.16 4.48
N GLU A 117 -1.68 -24.19 3.51
CA GLU A 117 -1.31 -24.30 2.08
C GLU A 117 -0.70 -22.98 1.55
N LEU A 118 -1.24 -21.86 1.95
CA LEU A 118 -0.70 -20.53 1.62
C LEU A 118 0.68 -20.30 2.26
N ALA A 119 0.90 -20.85 3.45
CA ALA A 119 2.18 -20.77 4.15
C ALA A 119 3.30 -21.53 3.43
N GLY A 120 3.01 -22.66 2.77
CA GLY A 120 3.97 -23.42 1.98
C GLY A 120 4.44 -22.66 0.73
N ARG A 121 3.50 -22.09 -0.02
CA ARG A 121 3.79 -21.27 -1.21
C ARG A 121 4.59 -20.01 -0.86
N ALA A 122 4.19 -19.31 0.20
CA ALA A 122 4.89 -18.12 0.68
C ALA A 122 6.34 -18.41 1.06
N ARG A 123 6.65 -19.55 1.71
CA ARG A 123 8.03 -19.95 2.04
C ARG A 123 8.89 -20.19 0.81
N THR A 124 8.37 -20.87 -0.21
CA THR A 124 9.11 -21.15 -1.44
C THR A 124 9.42 -19.87 -2.21
N GLN A 125 8.42 -18.99 -2.37
CA GLN A 125 8.59 -17.68 -3.04
C GLN A 125 9.58 -16.79 -2.30
N ALA A 126 9.48 -16.71 -0.99
CA ALA A 126 10.40 -15.95 -0.16
C ALA A 126 11.84 -16.49 -0.21
N GLY A 127 12.00 -17.82 -0.28
CA GLY A 127 13.29 -18.44 -0.45
C GLY A 127 13.96 -18.09 -1.78
N LEU A 128 13.20 -18.07 -2.87
CA LEU A 128 13.67 -17.62 -4.19
C LEU A 128 14.06 -16.13 -4.18
N LEU A 129 13.22 -15.28 -3.63
CA LEU A 129 13.49 -13.85 -3.51
C LEU A 129 14.76 -13.58 -2.69
N GLY A 130 14.93 -14.31 -1.58
CA GLY A 130 16.13 -14.23 -0.75
C GLY A 130 17.41 -14.61 -1.50
N ARG A 131 17.37 -15.66 -2.34
CA ARG A 131 18.52 -16.05 -3.18
C ARG A 131 18.85 -15.01 -4.24
N ILE A 132 17.83 -14.44 -4.88
CA ILE A 132 18.02 -13.35 -5.87
C ILE A 132 18.67 -12.14 -5.20
N CYS A 133 18.15 -11.69 -4.06
CA CYS A 133 18.74 -10.58 -3.30
C CYS A 133 20.18 -10.86 -2.91
N GLN A 134 20.51 -12.08 -2.45
CA GLN A 134 21.88 -12.47 -2.11
C GLN A 134 22.81 -12.46 -3.33
N ALA A 135 22.34 -12.94 -4.48
CA ALA A 135 23.12 -12.92 -5.72
C ALA A 135 23.41 -11.47 -6.18
N VAL A 136 22.42 -10.58 -6.12
CA VAL A 136 22.60 -9.15 -6.44
C VAL A 136 23.62 -8.51 -5.49
N VAL A 137 23.49 -8.73 -4.18
CA VAL A 137 24.46 -8.21 -3.19
C VAL A 137 25.86 -8.76 -3.45
N ALA A 138 25.99 -10.04 -3.81
CA ALA A 138 27.29 -10.65 -4.11
C ALA A 138 27.95 -10.01 -5.34
N VAL A 139 27.18 -9.80 -6.42
CA VAL A 139 27.65 -9.14 -7.66
C VAL A 139 28.10 -7.70 -7.39
N VAL A 140 27.29 -6.92 -6.65
CA VAL A 140 27.62 -5.54 -6.31
C VAL A 140 28.84 -5.48 -5.41
N THR A 141 28.95 -6.35 -4.40
CA THR A 141 30.09 -6.41 -3.49
C THR A 141 31.37 -6.78 -4.24
N LEU A 142 31.30 -7.77 -5.13
CA LEU A 142 32.43 -8.20 -5.95
C LEU A 142 32.88 -7.08 -6.90
N GLY A 143 31.95 -6.44 -7.61
CA GLY A 143 32.25 -5.31 -8.47
C GLY A 143 32.90 -4.15 -7.72
N ALA A 144 32.37 -3.78 -6.56
CA ALA A 144 32.94 -2.75 -5.71
C ALA A 144 34.35 -3.12 -5.22
N ALA A 145 34.59 -4.38 -4.84
CA ALA A 145 35.90 -4.85 -4.45
C ALA A 145 36.90 -4.83 -5.61
N LEU A 146 36.52 -5.26 -6.81
CA LEU A 146 37.35 -5.22 -8.01
C LEU A 146 37.74 -3.79 -8.40
N MET A 147 36.85 -2.81 -8.21
CA MET A 147 37.15 -1.40 -8.51
C MET A 147 38.25 -0.81 -7.63
N THR A 148 38.58 -1.42 -6.49
CA THR A 148 39.66 -0.97 -5.62
C THR A 148 41.05 -1.33 -6.17
N PHE A 149 41.12 -2.30 -7.10
CA PHE A 149 42.38 -2.73 -7.72
C PHE A 149 42.61 -2.06 -9.05
N PRO A 150 43.68 -1.26 -9.25
CA PRO A 150 43.93 -0.54 -10.51
C PRO A 150 43.97 -1.44 -11.74
N ALA A 151 44.57 -2.64 -11.63
CA ALA A 151 44.73 -3.56 -12.75
C ALA A 151 43.41 -4.15 -13.28
N VAL A 152 42.37 -4.26 -12.45
CA VAL A 152 41.08 -4.88 -12.81
C VAL A 152 39.91 -3.93 -12.62
N ARG A 153 40.19 -2.65 -12.41
CA ARG A 153 39.15 -1.62 -12.18
C ARG A 153 38.15 -1.54 -13.33
N GLY A 154 38.62 -1.72 -14.58
CA GLY A 154 37.73 -1.75 -15.76
C GLY A 154 36.70 -2.90 -15.70
N VAL A 155 37.13 -4.06 -15.22
CA VAL A 155 36.20 -5.21 -15.04
C VAL A 155 35.15 -4.90 -13.98
N GLY A 156 35.56 -4.32 -12.84
CA GLY A 156 34.63 -3.92 -11.79
C GLY A 156 33.61 -2.88 -12.25
N THR A 157 34.04 -1.86 -13.00
CA THR A 157 33.13 -0.85 -13.59
C THR A 157 32.17 -1.46 -14.58
N SER A 158 32.63 -2.32 -15.47
CA SER A 158 31.77 -2.98 -16.47
C SER A 158 30.72 -3.89 -15.78
N LEU A 159 31.14 -4.61 -14.72
CA LEU A 159 30.24 -5.47 -13.96
C LEU A 159 29.14 -4.65 -13.27
N LEU A 160 29.49 -3.52 -12.64
CA LEU A 160 28.51 -2.66 -11.99
C LEU A 160 27.62 -1.94 -12.99
N ALA A 161 28.15 -1.49 -14.13
CA ALA A 161 27.36 -0.89 -15.20
C ALA A 161 26.34 -1.89 -15.77
N SER A 162 26.75 -3.12 -16.03
CA SER A 162 25.86 -4.20 -16.48
C SER A 162 24.80 -4.53 -15.44
N ALA A 163 25.19 -4.63 -14.17
CA ALA A 163 24.24 -4.85 -13.06
C ALA A 163 23.24 -3.69 -12.93
N GLY A 164 23.70 -2.44 -13.15
CA GLY A 164 22.84 -1.25 -13.16
C GLY A 164 21.81 -1.29 -14.31
N LEU A 165 22.23 -1.69 -15.50
CA LEU A 165 21.33 -1.86 -16.66
C LEU A 165 20.28 -2.95 -16.39
N VAL A 166 20.70 -4.10 -15.91
CA VAL A 166 19.78 -5.19 -15.50
C VAL A 166 18.83 -4.70 -14.41
N GLY A 167 19.32 -3.92 -13.44
CA GLY A 167 18.50 -3.33 -12.39
C GLY A 167 17.45 -2.35 -12.92
N LEU A 168 17.82 -1.53 -13.91
CA LEU A 168 16.90 -0.60 -14.58
C LEU A 168 15.76 -1.38 -15.27
N VAL A 169 16.11 -2.37 -16.08
CA VAL A 169 15.11 -3.21 -16.80
C VAL A 169 14.21 -3.95 -15.80
N ALA A 170 14.78 -4.55 -14.76
CA ALA A 170 14.02 -5.23 -13.73
C ALA A 170 13.12 -4.26 -12.94
N GLY A 171 13.59 -3.03 -12.67
CA GLY A 171 12.82 -1.97 -12.02
C GLY A 171 11.60 -1.55 -12.83
N VAL A 172 11.77 -1.35 -14.14
CA VAL A 172 10.65 -1.04 -15.05
C VAL A 172 9.66 -2.21 -15.09
N ALA A 173 10.15 -3.45 -15.20
CA ALA A 173 9.30 -4.63 -15.19
C ALA A 173 8.51 -4.81 -13.87
N ALA A 174 9.08 -4.39 -12.73
CA ALA A 174 8.45 -4.46 -11.41
C ALA A 174 7.59 -3.23 -11.06
N GLN A 175 7.52 -2.21 -11.92
CA GLN A 175 6.88 -0.92 -11.62
C GLN A 175 5.42 -1.06 -11.17
N SER A 176 4.63 -1.89 -11.84
CA SER A 176 3.22 -2.08 -11.51
C SER A 176 3.03 -2.74 -10.13
N THR A 177 3.86 -3.72 -9.80
CA THR A 177 3.85 -4.38 -8.48
C THR A 177 4.21 -3.39 -7.38
N LEU A 178 5.25 -2.58 -7.63
CA LEU A 178 5.71 -1.57 -6.68
C LEU A 178 4.66 -0.47 -6.47
N ALA A 179 3.99 -0.05 -7.55
CA ALA A 179 2.88 0.91 -7.48
C ALA A 179 1.73 0.40 -6.59
N ASN A 180 1.37 -0.88 -6.68
CA ASN A 180 0.36 -1.47 -5.80
C ASN A 180 0.79 -1.47 -4.32
N VAL A 181 2.06 -1.78 -4.03
CA VAL A 181 2.58 -1.76 -2.66
C VAL A 181 2.57 -0.35 -2.08
N PHE A 182 3.02 0.66 -2.85
CA PHE A 182 2.98 2.06 -2.40
C PHE A 182 1.55 2.55 -2.21
N ALA A 183 0.63 2.20 -3.10
CA ALA A 183 -0.78 2.52 -2.94
C ALA A 183 -1.38 1.87 -1.69
N GLY A 184 -1.00 0.62 -1.37
CA GLY A 184 -1.41 -0.06 -0.14
C GLY A 184 -0.90 0.61 1.13
N VAL A 185 0.35 1.07 1.11
CA VAL A 185 0.92 1.88 2.20
C VAL A 185 0.16 3.22 2.32
N GLN A 186 -0.10 3.90 1.21
CA GLN A 186 -0.89 5.14 1.19
C GLN A 186 -2.30 4.94 1.73
N MET A 187 -2.96 3.83 1.37
CA MET A 187 -4.28 3.45 1.90
C MET A 187 -4.24 3.28 3.42
N ALA A 188 -3.23 2.57 3.94
CA ALA A 188 -3.09 2.29 5.37
C ALA A 188 -2.88 3.55 6.22
N PHE A 189 -2.17 4.56 5.69
CA PHE A 189 -1.90 5.82 6.39
C PHE A 189 -2.89 6.93 6.05
N GLY A 190 -3.54 6.87 4.88
CA GLY A 190 -4.42 7.92 4.37
C GLY A 190 -5.87 7.84 4.82
N ASP A 191 -6.28 6.76 5.47
CA ASP A 191 -7.68 6.51 5.90
C ASP A 191 -8.71 6.80 4.78
N LEU A 192 -8.42 6.35 3.56
CA LEU A 192 -9.23 6.64 2.38
C LEU A 192 -10.53 5.83 2.38
N ALA A 193 -10.48 4.56 2.78
CA ALA A 193 -11.62 3.68 2.99
C ALA A 193 -11.30 2.64 4.05
N ARG A 194 -12.31 2.12 4.72
CA ARG A 194 -12.23 1.09 5.76
C ARG A 194 -13.02 -0.15 5.37
N ILE A 195 -12.71 -1.29 5.97
CA ILE A 195 -13.53 -2.49 5.84
C ILE A 195 -14.92 -2.18 6.41
N GLY A 196 -15.96 -2.51 5.64
CA GLY A 196 -17.35 -2.18 5.94
C GLY A 196 -17.86 -0.87 5.36
N ASP A 197 -17.00 -0.04 4.72
CA ASP A 197 -17.44 1.14 4.00
C ASP A 197 -18.17 0.76 2.71
N ILE A 198 -19.23 1.51 2.39
CA ILE A 198 -19.91 1.42 1.11
C ILE A 198 -19.24 2.40 0.14
N VAL A 199 -18.76 1.86 -0.97
CA VAL A 199 -18.02 2.62 -1.99
C VAL A 199 -18.60 2.40 -3.38
N VAL A 200 -18.45 3.42 -4.24
CA VAL A 200 -18.75 3.31 -5.67
C VAL A 200 -17.46 3.47 -6.44
N VAL A 201 -17.10 2.44 -7.18
CA VAL A 201 -15.87 2.39 -7.98
C VAL A 201 -16.19 1.87 -9.37
N ALA A 202 -15.77 2.60 -10.40
CA ALA A 202 -16.03 2.25 -11.80
C ALA A 202 -17.52 2.02 -12.14
N GLY A 203 -18.44 2.70 -11.43
CA GLY A 203 -19.87 2.58 -11.61
C GLY A 203 -20.53 1.40 -10.86
N GLU A 204 -19.74 0.56 -10.21
CA GLU A 204 -20.22 -0.54 -9.35
C GLU A 204 -20.18 -0.08 -7.89
N TRP A 205 -21.27 -0.31 -7.17
CA TRP A 205 -21.33 -0.03 -5.74
C TRP A 205 -21.32 -1.31 -4.91
N GLY A 206 -20.73 -1.25 -3.74
CA GLY A 206 -20.65 -2.38 -2.83
C GLY A 206 -19.90 -2.05 -1.54
N THR A 207 -19.80 -3.03 -0.68
CA THR A 207 -19.15 -2.93 0.63
C THR A 207 -17.71 -3.44 0.55
N VAL A 208 -16.77 -2.70 1.11
CA VAL A 208 -15.37 -3.13 1.23
C VAL A 208 -15.29 -4.32 2.18
N GLU A 209 -15.00 -5.51 1.64
CA GLU A 209 -14.91 -6.77 2.39
C GLU A 209 -13.49 -7.02 2.93
N GLU A 210 -12.48 -6.74 2.10
CA GLU A 210 -11.08 -6.97 2.45
C GLU A 210 -10.16 -5.90 1.85
N ILE A 211 -9.18 -5.46 2.62
CA ILE A 211 -8.10 -4.58 2.17
C ILE A 211 -6.79 -5.30 2.43
N THR A 212 -6.07 -5.61 1.34
CA THR A 212 -4.71 -6.15 1.38
C THR A 212 -3.69 -5.08 0.99
N LEU A 213 -2.40 -5.39 1.09
CA LEU A 213 -1.36 -4.45 0.64
C LEU A 213 -1.40 -4.17 -0.88
N THR A 214 -1.93 -5.11 -1.68
CA THR A 214 -1.88 -5.04 -3.14
C THR A 214 -3.24 -4.98 -3.82
N SER A 215 -4.32 -5.25 -3.10
CA SER A 215 -5.69 -5.30 -3.65
C SER A 215 -6.75 -4.94 -2.62
N VAL A 216 -7.88 -4.48 -3.12
CA VAL A 216 -9.13 -4.30 -2.37
C VAL A 216 -10.18 -5.24 -2.94
N VAL A 217 -10.96 -5.87 -2.07
CA VAL A 217 -12.10 -6.72 -2.43
C VAL A 217 -13.38 -6.01 -2.00
N ILE A 218 -14.28 -5.78 -2.96
CA ILE A 218 -15.58 -5.15 -2.75
C ILE A 218 -16.64 -6.20 -3.03
N ALA A 219 -17.49 -6.46 -2.05
CA ALA A 219 -18.70 -7.27 -2.22
C ALA A 219 -19.80 -6.39 -2.82
N THR A 220 -20.22 -6.68 -4.03
CA THR A 220 -21.28 -5.96 -4.71
C THR A 220 -22.66 -6.45 -4.23
N TRP A 221 -23.70 -5.65 -4.46
CA TRP A 221 -25.09 -5.94 -4.05
C TRP A 221 -25.63 -7.27 -4.60
N ASP A 222 -25.11 -7.75 -5.76
CA ASP A 222 -25.46 -9.01 -6.40
C ASP A 222 -24.55 -10.19 -5.98
N GLN A 223 -23.83 -10.04 -4.86
CA GLN A 223 -22.95 -11.04 -4.25
C GLN A 223 -21.69 -11.39 -5.06
N ARG A 224 -21.38 -10.66 -6.12
CA ARG A 224 -20.06 -10.74 -6.79
C ARG A 224 -18.98 -10.09 -5.90
N ARG A 225 -17.75 -10.53 -6.06
CA ARG A 225 -16.58 -9.90 -5.46
C ARG A 225 -15.77 -9.20 -6.54
N LEU A 226 -15.72 -7.91 -6.46
CA LEU A 226 -14.90 -7.09 -7.34
C LEU A 226 -13.52 -6.95 -6.71
N VAL A 227 -12.52 -7.63 -7.29
CA VAL A 227 -11.13 -7.59 -6.84
C VAL A 227 -10.37 -6.58 -7.68
N MET A 228 -9.88 -5.52 -7.06
CA MET A 228 -9.16 -4.44 -7.75
C MET A 228 -7.73 -4.30 -7.23
N PRO A 229 -6.75 -4.04 -8.12
CA PRO A 229 -5.42 -3.64 -7.71
C PRO A 229 -5.47 -2.35 -6.87
N MET A 230 -4.65 -2.29 -5.81
CA MET A 230 -4.64 -1.14 -4.90
C MET A 230 -4.28 0.16 -5.63
N SER A 231 -3.34 0.12 -6.59
CA SER A 231 -2.96 1.30 -7.39
C SER A 231 -4.11 1.84 -8.24
N TYR A 232 -5.02 0.96 -8.72
CA TYR A 232 -6.21 1.38 -9.45
C TYR A 232 -7.20 2.08 -8.51
N PHE A 233 -7.45 1.51 -7.34
CA PHE A 233 -8.39 2.03 -6.36
C PHE A 233 -7.96 3.40 -5.82
N VAL A 234 -6.69 3.55 -5.43
CA VAL A 234 -6.15 4.81 -4.89
C VAL A 234 -5.89 5.85 -5.97
N GLY A 235 -5.55 5.41 -7.19
CA GLY A 235 -5.19 6.29 -8.30
C GLY A 235 -6.35 6.91 -9.07
N ARG A 236 -7.61 6.56 -8.76
CA ARG A 236 -8.81 7.08 -9.41
C ARG A 236 -9.79 7.64 -8.41
N PRO A 237 -10.62 8.63 -8.79
CA PRO A 237 -11.71 9.08 -7.95
C PRO A 237 -12.68 7.94 -7.67
N PHE A 238 -13.10 7.79 -6.44
CA PHE A 238 -14.17 6.91 -6.02
C PHE A 238 -15.06 7.63 -5.01
N GLU A 239 -16.31 7.20 -4.89
CA GLU A 239 -17.23 7.73 -3.89
C GLU A 239 -17.18 6.82 -2.65
N ASN A 240 -17.12 7.41 -1.47
CA ASN A 240 -17.28 6.70 -0.20
C ASN A 240 -18.52 7.25 0.50
N TRP A 241 -19.55 6.44 0.54
CA TRP A 241 -20.86 6.84 1.04
C TRP A 241 -21.00 6.71 2.56
N SER A 242 -20.05 6.09 3.24
CA SER A 242 -20.08 5.87 4.69
C SER A 242 -19.00 6.58 5.48
N ARG A 243 -18.09 7.33 4.84
CA ARG A 243 -16.90 7.89 5.48
C ARG A 243 -17.14 8.80 6.68
N ARG A 244 -18.14 9.68 6.61
CA ARG A 244 -18.48 10.64 7.68
C ARG A 244 -19.85 10.41 8.25
N SER A 245 -20.77 9.99 7.45
CA SER A 245 -22.18 9.68 7.78
C SER A 245 -22.64 8.57 6.86
N ARG A 246 -23.45 7.68 7.36
CA ARG A 246 -24.11 6.68 6.51
C ARG A 246 -25.32 7.25 5.77
N ARG A 247 -25.80 8.43 6.17
CA ARG A 247 -26.96 9.10 5.56
C ARG A 247 -26.67 9.43 4.11
N ILE A 248 -27.63 9.05 3.26
CA ILE A 248 -27.58 9.28 1.82
C ILE A 248 -28.91 9.87 1.35
N THR A 249 -28.84 10.65 0.28
CA THR A 249 -30.01 11.19 -0.40
C THR A 249 -30.36 10.31 -1.59
N GLY A 250 -31.46 9.59 -1.50
CA GLY A 250 -32.08 8.88 -2.62
C GLY A 250 -32.72 9.88 -3.60
N THR A 251 -32.48 9.69 -4.89
CA THR A 251 -33.06 10.56 -5.94
C THR A 251 -33.84 9.74 -6.95
N ALA A 252 -35.10 10.12 -7.21
CA ALA A 252 -35.92 9.59 -8.27
C ALA A 252 -36.22 10.69 -9.29
N LEU A 253 -36.01 10.41 -10.57
CA LEU A 253 -36.33 11.30 -11.68
C LEU A 253 -37.57 10.78 -12.41
N PHE A 254 -38.48 11.69 -12.74
CA PHE A 254 -39.69 11.45 -13.47
C PHE A 254 -39.72 12.34 -14.72
N HIS A 255 -39.97 11.75 -15.88
CA HIS A 255 -40.18 12.47 -17.11
C HIS A 255 -41.69 12.54 -17.32
N LEU A 256 -42.29 13.72 -17.21
CA LEU A 256 -43.74 13.93 -17.22
C LEU A 256 -44.14 14.91 -18.31
N ASP A 257 -45.42 14.85 -18.76
CA ASP A 257 -45.96 15.85 -19.65
C ASP A 257 -45.97 17.25 -19.00
N HIS A 258 -45.89 18.32 -19.79
CA HIS A 258 -45.97 19.71 -19.31
C HIS A 258 -47.24 20.03 -18.53
N ARG A 259 -48.31 19.23 -18.69
CA ARG A 259 -49.59 19.36 -17.97
C ARG A 259 -49.58 18.67 -16.60
N ALA A 260 -48.49 18.07 -16.19
CA ALA A 260 -48.41 17.34 -14.93
C ALA A 260 -48.70 18.28 -13.73
N PRO A 261 -49.57 17.92 -12.81
CA PRO A 261 -49.97 18.72 -11.67
C PRO A 261 -48.90 18.62 -10.57
N VAL A 262 -47.72 19.26 -10.76
CA VAL A 262 -46.57 19.18 -9.88
C VAL A 262 -46.91 19.56 -8.43
N GLY A 263 -47.87 20.47 -8.24
CA GLY A 263 -48.30 20.87 -6.89
C GLY A 263 -48.99 19.73 -6.12
N LEU A 264 -49.90 18.99 -6.78
CA LEU A 264 -50.57 17.83 -6.20
C LEU A 264 -49.57 16.67 -5.98
N MET A 265 -48.70 16.46 -6.94
CA MET A 265 -47.63 15.46 -6.81
C MET A 265 -46.69 15.74 -5.60
N ARG A 266 -46.46 17.03 -5.28
CA ARG A 266 -45.67 17.43 -4.11
C ARG A 266 -46.41 17.09 -2.80
N GLN A 267 -47.69 17.33 -2.73
CA GLN A 267 -48.48 16.96 -1.55
C GLN A 267 -48.47 15.45 -1.33
N GLU A 268 -48.73 14.67 -2.38
CA GLU A 268 -48.70 13.22 -2.32
C GLU A 268 -47.31 12.67 -1.92
N PHE A 269 -46.23 13.32 -2.41
CA PHE A 269 -44.85 12.99 -2.02
C PHE A 269 -44.63 13.22 -0.53
N GLU A 270 -45.07 14.32 0.03
CA GLU A 270 -44.96 14.64 1.46
C GLU A 270 -45.82 13.67 2.31
N ASP A 271 -47.02 13.36 1.89
CA ASP A 271 -47.91 12.39 2.55
C ASP A 271 -47.34 10.97 2.53
N PHE A 272 -46.70 10.56 1.45
CA PHE A 272 -45.98 9.29 1.36
C PHE A 272 -44.82 9.25 2.32
N LEU A 273 -43.95 10.26 2.32
CA LEU A 273 -42.78 10.31 3.20
C LEU A 273 -43.16 10.28 4.69
N ALA A 274 -44.22 11.00 5.07
CA ALA A 274 -44.70 11.03 6.47
C ALA A 274 -45.07 9.64 6.99
N LYS A 275 -45.42 8.70 6.12
CA LYS A 275 -45.78 7.31 6.44
C LYS A 275 -44.66 6.30 6.21
N CYS A 276 -43.55 6.72 5.61
CA CYS A 276 -42.49 5.83 5.17
C CYS A 276 -41.41 5.71 6.26
N GLU A 277 -41.23 4.51 6.80
CA GLU A 277 -40.25 4.21 7.85
C GLU A 277 -38.78 4.37 7.36
N LEU A 278 -38.54 4.30 6.05
CA LEU A 278 -37.18 4.43 5.46
C LEU A 278 -36.72 5.89 5.38
N TRP A 279 -37.61 6.85 5.54
CA TRP A 279 -37.25 8.26 5.55
C TRP A 279 -36.73 8.68 6.95
N ASP A 280 -35.57 9.30 6.99
CA ASP A 280 -34.94 9.73 8.25
C ASP A 280 -35.50 11.06 8.81
N GLY A 281 -36.52 11.65 8.16
CA GLY A 281 -37.17 12.88 8.59
C GLY A 281 -36.39 14.16 8.38
N GLN A 282 -35.24 14.11 7.67
CA GLN A 282 -34.33 15.28 7.64
C GLN A 282 -34.43 16.09 6.36
N GLY A 283 -34.33 15.48 5.21
CA GLY A 283 -34.32 16.19 3.94
C GLY A 283 -35.25 15.57 2.92
N SER A 284 -36.10 16.42 2.29
CA SER A 284 -36.95 16.01 1.19
C SER A 284 -37.22 17.19 0.28
N ALA A 285 -37.36 16.94 -1.02
CA ALA A 285 -37.81 17.97 -1.98
C ALA A 285 -38.35 17.30 -3.24
N LEU A 286 -39.42 17.89 -3.80
CA LEU A 286 -39.91 17.57 -5.12
C LEU A 286 -39.90 18.84 -5.99
N GLN A 287 -39.10 18.83 -7.04
CA GLN A 287 -38.77 20.02 -7.85
C GLN A 287 -38.72 19.66 -9.33
N VAL A 288 -39.18 20.56 -10.19
CA VAL A 288 -38.89 20.51 -11.63
C VAL A 288 -37.45 20.99 -11.80
N VAL A 289 -36.58 20.14 -12.36
CA VAL A 289 -35.14 20.41 -12.48
C VAL A 289 -34.70 20.65 -13.91
N ASP A 290 -35.54 20.21 -14.88
CA ASP A 290 -35.24 20.43 -16.29
C ASP A 290 -36.52 20.38 -17.12
N THR A 291 -36.46 20.91 -18.34
CA THR A 291 -37.58 20.88 -19.33
C THR A 291 -37.01 20.49 -20.68
N THR A 292 -37.69 19.55 -21.34
CA THR A 292 -37.43 19.16 -22.74
C THR A 292 -38.57 19.68 -23.63
N PRO A 293 -38.46 19.64 -24.96
CA PRO A 293 -39.55 20.03 -25.85
C PRO A 293 -40.85 19.24 -25.61
N THR A 294 -40.79 18.04 -25.07
CA THR A 294 -41.91 17.13 -24.89
C THR A 294 -42.26 16.81 -23.44
N THR A 295 -41.33 17.03 -22.51
CA THR A 295 -41.50 16.65 -21.10
C THR A 295 -40.85 17.64 -20.14
N ILE A 296 -41.36 17.66 -18.91
CA ILE A 296 -40.64 18.22 -17.75
C ILE A 296 -39.93 17.09 -17.00
N VAL A 297 -38.77 17.41 -16.38
CA VAL A 297 -38.05 16.46 -15.51
C VAL A 297 -38.29 16.86 -14.07
N VAL A 298 -39.06 16.03 -13.36
CA VAL A 298 -39.35 16.22 -11.94
C VAL A 298 -38.43 15.35 -11.13
N ARG A 299 -37.68 15.94 -10.22
CA ARG A 299 -36.79 15.27 -9.27
C ARG A 299 -37.46 15.21 -7.91
N ALA A 300 -37.63 14.00 -7.39
CA ALA A 300 -37.96 13.74 -5.99
C ALA A 300 -36.71 13.26 -5.29
N LEU A 301 -36.34 13.89 -4.19
CA LEU A 301 -35.22 13.49 -3.36
C LEU A 301 -35.68 13.36 -1.90
N ALA A 302 -35.15 12.35 -1.21
CA ALA A 302 -35.39 12.16 0.20
C ALA A 302 -34.14 11.53 0.83
N THR A 303 -33.83 11.90 2.07
CA THR A 303 -32.70 11.35 2.82
C THR A 303 -33.11 10.06 3.53
N ALA A 304 -32.16 9.12 3.65
CA ALA A 304 -32.33 7.88 4.39
C ALA A 304 -31.13 7.63 5.30
N ALA A 305 -31.29 6.76 6.28
CA ALA A 305 -30.29 6.47 7.30
C ALA A 305 -29.01 5.85 6.72
N ASP A 306 -29.15 5.04 5.67
CA ASP A 306 -28.05 4.40 4.97
C ASP A 306 -28.35 4.21 3.46
N ALA A 307 -27.40 3.56 2.75
CA ALA A 307 -27.47 3.40 1.31
C ALA A 307 -28.54 2.39 0.85
N ASP A 308 -28.77 1.35 1.65
CA ASP A 308 -29.75 0.31 1.35
C ASP A 308 -31.17 0.87 1.50
N ASP A 309 -31.42 1.59 2.61
CA ASP A 309 -32.66 2.31 2.84
C ASP A 309 -32.89 3.38 1.78
N ALA A 310 -31.87 4.11 1.35
CA ALA A 310 -31.98 5.11 0.29
C ALA A 310 -32.32 4.49 -1.06
N PHE A 311 -31.78 3.30 -1.35
CA PHE A 311 -32.14 2.58 -2.58
C PHE A 311 -33.58 2.14 -2.56
N GLU A 312 -34.03 1.50 -1.50
CA GLU A 312 -35.40 1.01 -1.34
C GLU A 312 -36.39 2.17 -1.31
N LEU A 313 -36.10 3.23 -0.56
CA LEU A 313 -36.92 4.44 -0.50
C LEU A 313 -37.18 5.04 -1.88
N ARG A 314 -36.13 5.18 -2.71
CA ARG A 314 -36.30 5.73 -4.07
C ARG A 314 -37.10 4.81 -4.99
N CYS A 315 -37.04 3.49 -4.78
CA CYS A 315 -37.85 2.53 -5.53
C CYS A 315 -39.33 2.65 -5.15
N ARG A 316 -39.65 2.58 -3.85
CA ARG A 316 -41.03 2.73 -3.34
C ARG A 316 -41.61 4.09 -3.69
N LEU A 317 -40.81 5.14 -3.58
CA LEU A 317 -41.24 6.49 -3.98
C LEU A 317 -41.57 6.58 -5.45
N ARG A 318 -40.79 5.94 -6.32
CA ARG A 318 -41.04 5.92 -7.76
C ARG A 318 -42.30 5.15 -8.08
N GLU A 319 -42.47 3.99 -7.49
CA GLU A 319 -43.68 3.14 -7.69
C GLU A 319 -44.95 3.86 -7.22
N HIS A 320 -44.89 4.46 -6.01
CA HIS A 320 -46.03 5.18 -5.44
C HIS A 320 -46.44 6.38 -6.29
N LEU A 321 -45.51 7.25 -6.65
CA LEU A 321 -45.82 8.46 -7.41
C LEU A 321 -46.26 8.15 -8.85
N ILE A 322 -45.69 7.12 -9.47
CA ILE A 322 -46.17 6.67 -10.79
C ILE A 322 -47.59 6.09 -10.68
N GLY A 323 -47.87 5.26 -9.67
CA GLY A 323 -49.19 4.71 -9.39
C GLY A 323 -50.22 5.82 -9.20
N TYR A 324 -49.90 6.80 -8.33
CA TYR A 324 -50.75 7.97 -8.11
C TYR A 324 -51.08 8.74 -9.41
N LEU A 325 -50.07 8.99 -10.25
CA LEU A 325 -50.24 9.67 -11.52
C LEU A 325 -51.06 8.84 -12.51
N CYS A 326 -50.88 7.53 -12.57
CA CYS A 326 -51.68 6.65 -13.44
C CYS A 326 -53.15 6.65 -13.08
N GLU A 327 -53.48 6.64 -11.79
CA GLU A 327 -54.83 6.57 -11.28
C GLU A 327 -55.56 7.91 -11.37
N ASN A 328 -54.93 8.98 -10.94
CA ASN A 328 -55.60 10.29 -10.75
C ASN A 328 -55.30 11.28 -11.88
N HIS A 329 -54.14 11.16 -12.55
CA HIS A 329 -53.69 12.14 -13.55
C HIS A 329 -53.00 11.47 -14.75
N PRO A 330 -53.68 10.56 -15.49
CA PRO A 330 -53.03 9.82 -16.58
C PRO A 330 -52.56 10.72 -17.72
N GLN A 331 -53.07 11.93 -17.83
CA GLN A 331 -52.61 12.95 -18.79
C GLN A 331 -51.21 13.54 -18.45
N ALA A 332 -50.72 13.32 -17.23
CA ALA A 332 -49.40 13.76 -16.80
C ALA A 332 -48.27 12.85 -17.32
N LEU A 333 -48.62 11.65 -17.78
CA LEU A 333 -47.62 10.71 -18.31
C LEU A 333 -47.30 11.06 -19.77
N PRO A 334 -46.02 10.89 -20.21
CA PRO A 334 -45.60 11.19 -21.57
C PRO A 334 -46.41 10.37 -22.59
N ARG A 335 -46.92 11.01 -23.60
CA ARG A 335 -47.63 10.35 -24.72
C ARG A 335 -46.77 10.47 -25.98
N ILE A 336 -46.59 9.35 -26.65
CA ILE A 336 -46.03 9.35 -28.01
C ILE A 336 -47.18 9.69 -28.95
N THR A 337 -47.22 10.92 -29.42
CA THR A 337 -48.11 11.28 -30.51
C THR A 337 -47.43 10.87 -31.80
N THR A 338 -47.79 9.73 -32.38
CA THR A 338 -47.49 9.45 -33.80
C THR A 338 -48.34 10.42 -34.60
N ALA A 339 -47.69 11.37 -35.29
CA ALA A 339 -48.36 12.09 -36.35
C ALA A 339 -48.74 11.04 -37.39
N ASP A 340 -50.05 10.83 -37.62
CA ASP A 340 -50.50 10.07 -38.77
C ASP A 340 -49.88 10.72 -39.99
N ALA A 341 -49.05 9.95 -40.70
CA ALA A 341 -48.53 10.38 -41.99
C ALA A 341 -49.75 10.63 -42.93
N PRO A 342 -49.74 11.71 -43.69
CA PRO A 342 -50.80 12.06 -44.60
C PRO A 342 -51.05 11.02 -45.70
#